data_f4c636da94e11627c0c71c5555d56b3b
#
_entry.id   f4c636da94e11627c0c71c5555d56b3b
#
_cell.length_a   1.000
_cell.length_b   1.000
_cell.length_c   1.000
_cell.angle_alpha   90.00
_cell.angle_beta   90.00
_cell.angle_gamma   90.00
#
_symmetry.space_group_name_H-M   'P 1'
#
loop_
_entity.id
_entity.type
_entity.pdbx_description
1 polymer ?
#
loop_
_entity_poly.entity_id
_entity_poly.type
_entity_poly.pdbx_seq_one_letter_code
_entity_poly.pdbx_strand_id
1 'polypeptide(L)'
;MLHNDLFHSVTEFEQYIQSYPTANALYSTFKPDWKMLVQDYFLSKRTLPLTYDPFFKRIFNTDIHPNRLSRLISAIMGQPVTVTATLSNKDVLIKGNALLIMDIVVRLADGSITTVEIQKLATAFPAERMSCYSADLLLRQYEQVKNELLERFNYDALNK
;
A
#
# COMPACT_ATOMS: atom_id res chain seq x y z
N MET A 1 -5.06 23.29 11.60
CA MET A 1 -3.60 23.13 11.68
C MET A 1 -3.28 22.45 12.99
N LEU A 2 -2.91 21.19 12.97
CA LEU A 2 -2.38 20.51 14.17
C LEU A 2 -0.89 20.83 14.20
N HIS A 3 -0.51 21.92 14.87
CA HIS A 3 0.86 22.11 15.32
C HIS A 3 1.08 21.12 16.45
N ASN A 4 1.63 19.96 16.12
CA ASN A 4 2.22 19.07 17.08
C ASN A 4 3.73 19.28 17.00
N ASP A 5 4.25 20.26 17.70
CA ASP A 5 5.69 20.42 17.95
C ASP A 5 6.12 19.27 18.87
N LEU A 6 6.25 18.08 18.27
CA LEU A 6 6.60 16.86 19.01
C LEU A 6 8.05 16.93 19.51
N PHE A 7 8.92 17.64 18.79
CA PHE A 7 10.33 17.82 19.13
C PHE A 7 10.81 19.21 18.76
N HIS A 8 11.69 19.78 19.59
CA HIS A 8 12.26 21.12 19.38
C HIS A 8 13.63 21.08 18.70
N SER A 9 14.28 19.92 18.64
CA SER A 9 15.58 19.76 17.99
C SER A 9 15.76 18.36 17.38
N VAL A 10 16.69 18.27 16.42
CA VAL A 10 17.09 16.97 15.83
C VAL A 10 17.66 16.04 16.92
N THR A 11 18.43 16.59 17.83
CA THR A 11 19.04 15.82 18.93
C THR A 11 17.97 15.19 19.83
N GLU A 12 16.93 15.94 20.18
CA GLU A 12 15.80 15.44 20.98
C GLU A 12 15.05 14.33 20.25
N PHE A 13 14.77 14.51 18.96
CA PHE A 13 14.17 13.51 18.11
C PHE A 13 15.01 12.23 18.03
N GLU A 14 16.32 12.35 17.83
CA GLU A 14 17.22 11.21 17.74
C GLU A 14 17.34 10.45 19.07
N GLN A 15 17.41 11.14 20.20
CA GLN A 15 17.36 10.52 21.51
C GLN A 15 16.06 9.74 21.73
N TYR A 16 14.94 10.33 21.32
CA TYR A 16 13.65 9.66 21.38
C TYR A 16 13.62 8.39 20.53
N ILE A 17 14.06 8.46 19.27
CA ILE A 17 14.12 7.28 18.39
C ILE A 17 15.03 6.19 18.96
N GLN A 18 16.18 6.55 19.53
CA GLN A 18 17.11 5.60 20.15
C GLN A 18 16.50 4.86 21.35
N SER A 19 15.55 5.46 22.06
CA SER A 19 14.85 4.82 23.17
C SER A 19 13.88 3.70 22.73
N TYR A 20 13.58 3.60 21.41
CA TYR A 20 12.72 2.59 20.83
C TYR A 20 13.47 1.69 19.85
N PRO A 21 13.94 0.49 20.25
CA PRO A 21 14.83 -0.36 19.42
C PRO A 21 14.29 -0.64 18.02
N THR A 22 12.99 -0.94 17.87
CA THR A 22 12.35 -1.21 16.58
C THR A 22 12.32 0.03 15.69
N ALA A 23 11.99 1.19 16.24
CA ALA A 23 11.96 2.44 15.51
C ALA A 23 13.38 2.86 15.08
N ASN A 24 14.36 2.71 15.96
CA ASN A 24 15.76 3.01 15.69
C ASN A 24 16.33 2.09 14.59
N ALA A 25 16.06 0.79 14.65
CA ALA A 25 16.45 -0.15 13.61
C ALA A 25 15.89 0.27 12.25
N LEU A 26 14.59 0.60 12.18
CA LEU A 26 13.95 1.07 10.94
C LEU A 26 14.54 2.40 10.46
N TYR A 27 14.69 3.37 11.35
CA TYR A 27 15.25 4.69 11.01
C TYR A 27 16.69 4.59 10.52
N SER A 28 17.46 3.65 11.06
CA SER A 28 18.85 3.40 10.65
C SER A 28 18.96 2.93 9.18
N THR A 29 17.93 2.25 8.66
CA THR A 29 17.89 1.79 7.27
C THR A 29 17.58 2.90 6.26
N PHE A 30 17.13 4.06 6.72
CA PHE A 30 16.78 5.15 5.82
C PHE A 30 18.01 5.77 5.15
N LYS A 31 17.86 6.11 3.87
CA LYS A 31 18.85 6.93 3.15
C LYS A 31 18.92 8.33 3.80
N PRO A 32 20.09 9.03 3.67
CA PRO A 32 20.27 10.35 4.28
C PRO A 32 19.14 11.35 3.99
N ASP A 33 18.71 11.43 2.72
CA ASP A 33 17.63 12.32 2.30
C ASP A 33 16.31 12.03 3.02
N TRP A 34 16.04 10.74 3.29
CA TRP A 34 14.85 10.32 4.02
C TRP A 34 14.94 10.55 5.51
N LYS A 35 16.14 10.42 6.09
CA LYS A 35 16.37 10.79 7.50
C LYS A 35 16.07 12.27 7.71
N MET A 36 16.59 13.12 6.82
CA MET A 36 16.33 14.57 6.86
C MET A 36 14.82 14.89 6.71
N LEU A 37 14.13 14.22 5.78
CA LEU A 37 12.69 14.38 5.59
C LEU A 37 11.88 14.01 6.84
N VAL A 38 12.24 12.92 7.50
CA VAL A 38 11.58 12.45 8.72
C VAL A 38 11.87 13.40 9.87
N GLN A 39 13.11 13.86 10.03
CA GLN A 39 13.48 14.87 11.02
C GLN A 39 12.68 16.16 10.83
N ASP A 40 12.64 16.69 9.60
CA ASP A 40 11.88 17.90 9.28
C ASP A 40 10.38 17.74 9.55
N TYR A 41 9.82 16.55 9.32
CA TYR A 41 8.43 16.26 9.64
C TYR A 41 8.17 16.33 11.15
N PHE A 42 8.99 15.66 11.96
CA PHE A 42 8.83 15.64 13.42
C PHE A 42 9.14 16.98 14.07
N LEU A 43 9.95 17.83 13.43
CA LEU A 43 10.21 19.21 13.81
C LEU A 43 9.16 20.18 13.26
N SER A 44 8.08 19.71 12.68
CA SER A 44 6.99 20.52 12.09
C SER A 44 7.43 21.49 10.97
N LYS A 45 8.63 21.27 10.38
CA LYS A 45 9.15 22.11 9.29
C LYS A 45 8.52 21.78 7.95
N ARG A 46 8.01 20.54 7.77
CA ARG A 46 7.37 20.08 6.54
C ARG A 46 6.46 18.88 6.77
N THR A 47 5.60 18.60 5.79
CA THR A 47 4.77 17.39 5.78
C THR A 47 5.48 16.25 5.05
N LEU A 48 5.26 14.99 5.48
CA LEU A 48 5.70 13.83 4.70
C LEU A 48 4.75 13.61 3.52
N PRO A 49 5.29 13.41 2.32
CA PRO A 49 4.44 13.12 1.17
C PRO A 49 3.82 11.71 1.31
N LEU A 50 2.52 11.64 1.13
CA LEU A 50 1.78 10.37 1.14
C LEU A 50 2.24 9.42 0.00
N THR A 51 2.88 9.97 -1.02
CA THR A 51 3.45 9.26 -2.17
C THR A 51 4.74 8.50 -1.87
N TYR A 52 5.22 8.50 -0.62
CA TYR A 52 6.32 7.65 -0.20
C TYR A 52 5.79 6.25 0.10
N ASP A 53 6.15 5.30 -0.74
CA ASP A 53 5.61 3.94 -0.74
C ASP A 53 5.61 3.23 0.63
N PRO A 54 6.72 3.16 1.39
CA PRO A 54 6.70 2.52 2.71
C PRO A 54 5.76 3.20 3.71
N PHE A 55 5.60 4.51 3.61
CA PHE A 55 4.73 5.29 4.46
C PHE A 55 3.26 5.06 4.11
N PHE A 56 2.94 5.07 2.82
CA PHE A 56 1.63 4.74 2.32
C PHE A 56 1.19 3.33 2.75
N LYS A 57 2.03 2.34 2.49
CA LYS A 57 1.77 0.95 2.90
C LYS A 57 1.55 0.82 4.41
N ARG A 58 2.27 1.57 5.23
CA ARG A 58 2.10 1.56 6.67
C ARG A 58 0.80 2.22 7.13
N ILE A 59 0.45 3.37 6.54
CA ILE A 59 -0.78 4.11 6.89
C ILE A 59 -2.03 3.32 6.50
N PHE A 60 -2.00 2.67 5.33
CA PHE A 60 -3.13 1.95 4.76
C PHE A 60 -3.07 0.43 4.97
N ASN A 61 -2.18 -0.04 5.85
CA ASN A 61 -2.17 -1.43 6.26
C ASN A 61 -3.47 -1.79 6.99
N THR A 62 -4.21 -2.77 6.47
CA THR A 62 -5.52 -3.17 7.01
C THR A 62 -5.42 -3.88 8.35
N ASP A 63 -4.28 -4.53 8.66
CA ASP A 63 -4.06 -5.20 9.95
C ASP A 63 -3.92 -4.19 11.10
N ILE A 64 -3.42 -2.97 10.78
CA ILE A 64 -3.21 -1.91 11.75
C ILE A 64 -4.41 -0.94 11.77
N HIS A 65 -4.94 -0.64 10.59
CA HIS A 65 -5.99 0.36 10.38
C HIS A 65 -7.04 -0.12 9.38
N PRO A 66 -7.93 -1.06 9.74
CA PRO A 66 -8.80 -1.77 8.82
C PRO A 66 -9.73 -0.86 7.98
N ASN A 67 -10.12 0.30 8.54
CA ASN A 67 -11.08 1.18 7.86
C ASN A 67 -10.44 2.29 7.00
N ARG A 68 -9.12 2.52 7.10
CA ARG A 68 -8.49 3.67 6.41
C ARG A 68 -8.49 3.48 4.90
N LEU A 69 -8.14 2.30 4.44
CA LEU A 69 -8.09 1.99 3.01
C LEU A 69 -9.49 1.96 2.40
N SER A 70 -10.48 1.39 3.09
CA SER A 70 -11.89 1.43 2.68
C SER A 70 -12.38 2.86 2.49
N ARG A 71 -12.06 3.76 3.42
CA ARG A 71 -12.43 5.17 3.33
C ARG A 71 -11.76 5.89 2.17
N LEU A 72 -10.48 5.62 1.93
CA LEU A 72 -9.75 6.19 0.79
C LEU A 72 -10.36 5.75 -0.53
N ILE A 73 -10.58 4.45 -0.72
CA ILE A 73 -11.15 3.91 -1.95
C ILE A 73 -12.57 4.42 -2.15
N SER A 74 -13.39 4.44 -1.09
CA SER A 74 -14.75 4.98 -1.15
C SER A 74 -14.78 6.45 -1.59
N ALA A 75 -13.85 7.26 -1.09
CA ALA A 75 -13.75 8.67 -1.48
C ALA A 75 -13.34 8.84 -2.95
N ILE A 76 -12.44 7.99 -3.47
CA ILE A 76 -12.02 8.02 -4.87
C ILE A 76 -13.14 7.53 -5.79
N MET A 77 -13.84 6.47 -5.41
CA MET A 77 -14.89 5.84 -6.23
C MET A 77 -16.24 6.57 -6.15
N GLY A 78 -16.41 7.50 -5.18
CA GLY A 78 -17.66 8.20 -4.95
C GLY A 78 -18.79 7.31 -4.44
N GLN A 79 -18.50 6.10 -3.97
CA GLN A 79 -19.46 5.13 -3.43
C GLN A 79 -18.84 4.32 -2.30
N PRO A 80 -19.65 3.76 -1.37
CA PRO A 80 -19.12 2.93 -0.29
C PRO A 80 -18.42 1.68 -0.81
N VAL A 81 -17.15 1.52 -0.42
CA VAL A 81 -16.35 0.33 -0.73
C VAL A 81 -15.76 -0.22 0.57
N THR A 82 -15.88 -1.52 0.78
CA THR A 82 -15.33 -2.19 1.96
C THR A 82 -14.19 -3.12 1.55
N VAL A 83 -13.00 -2.85 2.08
CA VAL A 83 -11.84 -3.71 1.97
C VAL A 83 -11.88 -4.74 3.10
N THR A 84 -11.83 -6.01 2.74
CA THR A 84 -11.85 -7.13 3.71
C THR A 84 -10.48 -7.65 4.06
N ALA A 85 -9.53 -7.56 3.12
CA ALA A 85 -8.17 -8.03 3.34
C ALA A 85 -7.16 -7.30 2.43
N THR A 86 -5.92 -7.17 2.90
CA THR A 86 -4.75 -6.86 2.06
C THR A 86 -4.10 -8.16 1.65
N LEU A 87 -3.88 -8.35 0.35
CA LEU A 87 -3.24 -9.55 -0.18
C LEU A 87 -1.73 -9.37 -0.27
N SER A 88 -0.99 -10.45 -0.05
CA SER A 88 0.47 -10.41 -0.15
C SER A 88 0.90 -10.23 -1.60
N ASN A 89 1.87 -9.32 -1.84
CA ASN A 89 2.53 -9.21 -3.14
C ASN A 89 3.49 -10.39 -3.43
N LYS A 90 3.73 -11.27 -2.44
CA LYS A 90 4.60 -12.45 -2.61
C LYS A 90 3.96 -13.53 -3.48
N ASP A 91 2.65 -13.46 -3.64
CA ASP A 91 1.87 -14.44 -4.43
C ASP A 91 1.69 -13.99 -5.89
N VAL A 92 2.67 -13.27 -6.45
CA VAL A 92 2.68 -12.93 -7.87
C VAL A 92 2.80 -14.23 -8.68
N LEU A 93 1.75 -14.55 -9.44
CA LEU A 93 1.67 -15.79 -10.22
C LEU A 93 2.64 -15.84 -11.39
N ILE A 94 3.05 -14.66 -11.86
CA ILE A 94 4.06 -14.52 -12.93
C ILE A 94 5.44 -14.50 -12.29
N LYS A 95 6.01 -15.67 -12.05
CA LYS A 95 7.36 -15.82 -11.48
C LYS A 95 8.41 -15.22 -12.42
N GLY A 96 9.29 -14.41 -11.88
CA GLY A 96 10.51 -13.94 -12.56
C GLY A 96 10.49 -12.49 -13.04
N ASN A 97 9.38 -11.76 -12.92
CA ASN A 97 9.31 -10.37 -13.34
C ASN A 97 9.31 -9.42 -12.12
N ALA A 98 10.45 -8.77 -11.88
CA ALA A 98 10.58 -7.67 -10.92
C ALA A 98 9.69 -6.44 -11.25
N LEU A 99 9.00 -6.46 -12.40
CA LEU A 99 8.15 -5.38 -12.91
C LEU A 99 6.73 -5.38 -12.33
N LEU A 100 6.31 -6.45 -11.66
CA LEU A 100 4.94 -6.62 -11.13
C LEU A 100 4.86 -6.41 -9.62
N ILE A 101 5.55 -5.40 -9.10
CA ILE A 101 5.38 -4.99 -7.71
C ILE A 101 4.23 -3.98 -7.68
N MET A 102 3.04 -4.46 -7.33
CA MET A 102 1.87 -3.63 -7.04
C MET A 102 2.01 -3.02 -5.64
N ASP A 103 1.53 -1.79 -5.46
CA ASP A 103 1.67 -1.10 -4.16
C ASP A 103 0.85 -1.78 -3.07
N ILE A 104 -0.45 -1.90 -3.26
CA ILE A 104 -1.34 -2.63 -2.34
C ILE A 104 -2.37 -3.40 -3.17
N VAL A 105 -2.48 -4.69 -2.95
CA VAL A 105 -3.55 -5.54 -3.51
C VAL A 105 -4.57 -5.81 -2.42
N VAL A 106 -5.84 -5.60 -2.70
CA VAL A 106 -6.91 -5.77 -1.74
C VAL A 106 -8.05 -6.63 -2.27
N ARG A 107 -8.73 -7.30 -1.35
CA ARG A 107 -10.01 -7.96 -1.60
C ARG A 107 -11.13 -7.08 -1.07
N LEU A 108 -12.18 -6.92 -1.86
CA LEU A 108 -13.38 -6.19 -1.49
C LEU A 108 -14.45 -7.12 -0.90
N ALA A 109 -15.49 -6.53 -0.32
CA ALA A 109 -16.57 -7.29 0.32
C ALA A 109 -17.41 -8.12 -0.66
N ASP A 110 -17.45 -7.71 -1.94
CA ASP A 110 -18.09 -8.46 -3.03
C ASP A 110 -17.23 -9.62 -3.57
N GLY A 111 -16.03 -9.84 -3.00
CA GLY A 111 -15.08 -10.85 -3.41
C GLY A 111 -14.11 -10.41 -4.51
N SER A 112 -14.33 -9.25 -5.14
CA SER A 112 -13.42 -8.74 -6.17
C SER A 112 -12.05 -8.39 -5.61
N ILE A 113 -11.03 -8.49 -6.48
CA ILE A 113 -9.64 -8.14 -6.15
C ILE A 113 -9.27 -6.89 -6.96
N THR A 114 -8.67 -5.91 -6.27
CA THR A 114 -8.22 -4.69 -6.91
C THR A 114 -6.83 -4.29 -6.41
N THR A 115 -6.13 -3.46 -7.18
CA THR A 115 -4.87 -2.86 -6.77
C THR A 115 -5.03 -1.37 -6.51
N VAL A 116 -4.31 -0.88 -5.51
CA VAL A 116 -4.19 0.55 -5.23
C VAL A 116 -2.73 0.93 -5.47
N GLU A 117 -2.51 1.74 -6.51
CA GLU A 117 -1.20 2.22 -6.92
C GLU A 117 -1.04 3.70 -6.55
N ILE A 118 0.14 4.06 -6.03
CA ILE A 118 0.52 5.45 -5.85
C ILE A 118 1.53 5.86 -6.90
N GLN A 119 1.19 6.91 -7.65
CA GLN A 119 2.06 7.47 -8.65
C GLN A 119 2.50 8.89 -8.27
N LYS A 120 3.81 9.08 -8.12
CA LYS A 120 4.40 10.34 -7.68
C LYS A 120 4.46 11.42 -8.77
N LEU A 121 4.48 11.02 -10.03
CA LEU A 121 4.57 11.92 -11.19
C LEU A 121 3.49 11.54 -12.20
N ALA A 122 2.96 12.51 -12.89
CA ALA A 122 2.06 12.33 -14.04
C ALA A 122 2.82 11.80 -15.28
N THR A 123 3.84 10.99 -15.10
CA THR A 123 4.43 10.20 -16.18
C THR A 123 3.40 9.20 -16.62
N ALA A 124 3.16 9.13 -17.93
CA ALA A 124 2.23 8.19 -18.52
C ALA A 124 2.47 6.79 -17.93
N PHE A 125 1.46 6.25 -17.26
CA PHE A 125 1.49 4.87 -16.80
C PHE A 125 1.49 4.02 -18.07
N PRO A 126 2.56 3.28 -18.38
CA PRO A 126 2.64 2.52 -19.62
C PRO A 126 1.46 1.56 -19.73
N ALA A 127 0.76 1.55 -20.87
CA ALA A 127 -0.38 0.68 -21.10
C ALA A 127 -0.02 -0.81 -20.90
N GLU A 128 1.23 -1.16 -21.22
CA GLU A 128 1.80 -2.49 -21.03
C GLU A 128 1.85 -2.87 -19.54
N ARG A 129 2.23 -1.93 -18.68
CA ARG A 129 2.26 -2.16 -17.22
C ARG A 129 0.85 -2.35 -16.67
N MET A 130 -0.12 -1.54 -17.12
CA MET A 130 -1.52 -1.68 -16.75
C MET A 130 -2.06 -3.05 -17.18
N SER A 131 -1.74 -3.49 -18.40
CA SER A 131 -2.15 -4.79 -18.92
C SER A 131 -1.57 -5.94 -18.10
N CYS A 132 -0.29 -5.85 -17.70
CA CYS A 132 0.33 -6.85 -16.83
C CYS A 132 -0.34 -6.91 -15.45
N TYR A 133 -0.68 -5.76 -14.85
CA TYR A 133 -1.39 -5.73 -13.57
C TYR A 133 -2.80 -6.32 -13.68
N SER A 134 -3.52 -5.97 -14.73
CA SER A 134 -4.86 -6.52 -14.99
C SER A 134 -4.81 -8.03 -15.19
N ALA A 135 -3.80 -8.53 -15.91
CA ALA A 135 -3.60 -9.97 -16.11
C ALA A 135 -3.29 -10.70 -14.77
N ASP A 136 -2.44 -10.14 -13.93
CA ASP A 136 -2.14 -10.74 -12.61
C ASP A 136 -3.37 -10.75 -11.70
N LEU A 137 -4.15 -9.67 -11.69
CA LEU A 137 -5.39 -9.60 -10.93
C LEU A 137 -6.41 -10.65 -11.42
N LEU A 138 -6.54 -10.82 -12.73
CA LEU A 138 -7.43 -11.82 -13.32
C LEU A 138 -6.99 -13.24 -12.95
N LEU A 139 -5.69 -13.54 -13.00
CA LEU A 139 -5.16 -14.83 -12.60
C LEU A 139 -5.39 -15.12 -11.12
N ARG A 140 -5.24 -14.13 -10.24
CA ARG A 140 -5.54 -14.26 -8.81
C ARG A 140 -7.02 -14.56 -8.56
N GLN A 141 -7.90 -13.87 -9.29
CA GLN A 141 -9.34 -14.11 -9.22
C GLN A 141 -9.68 -15.52 -9.75
N TYR A 142 -9.07 -15.93 -10.86
CA TYR A 142 -9.21 -17.28 -11.40
C TYR A 142 -8.83 -18.36 -10.38
N GLU A 143 -7.65 -18.24 -9.75
CA GLU A 143 -7.21 -19.20 -8.73
C GLU A 143 -8.15 -19.24 -7.52
N GLN A 144 -8.61 -18.07 -7.08
CA GLN A 144 -9.57 -18.00 -5.98
C GLN A 144 -10.86 -18.74 -6.30
N VAL A 145 -11.50 -18.40 -7.44
CA VAL A 145 -12.77 -19.00 -7.85
C VAL A 145 -12.60 -20.49 -8.11
N LYS A 146 -11.49 -20.90 -8.73
CA LYS A 146 -11.18 -22.31 -8.94
C LYS A 146 -11.06 -23.09 -7.61
N ASN A 147 -10.38 -22.49 -6.62
CA ASN A 147 -10.22 -23.13 -5.31
C ASN A 147 -11.54 -23.19 -4.53
N GLU A 148 -12.41 -22.19 -4.70
CA GLU A 148 -13.74 -22.17 -4.05
C GLU A 148 -14.73 -23.13 -4.70
N LEU A 149 -14.71 -23.26 -6.01
CA LEU A 149 -15.67 -24.07 -6.77
C LEU A 149 -15.18 -25.50 -7.05
N LEU A 150 -13.86 -25.76 -6.94
CA LEU A 150 -13.23 -27.07 -7.22
C LEU A 150 -13.72 -27.65 -8.56
N GLU A 151 -14.38 -28.81 -8.53
CA GLU A 151 -14.87 -29.52 -9.73
C GLU A 151 -16.04 -28.82 -10.46
N ARG A 152 -16.68 -27.82 -9.84
CA ARG A 152 -17.78 -27.05 -10.42
C ARG A 152 -17.31 -25.77 -11.12
N PHE A 153 -16.02 -25.55 -11.20
CA PHE A 153 -15.46 -24.38 -11.84
C PHE A 153 -15.85 -24.30 -13.32
N ASN A 154 -16.30 -23.11 -13.75
CA ASN A 154 -16.43 -22.72 -15.14
C ASN A 154 -15.97 -21.27 -15.30
N TYR A 155 -15.66 -20.87 -16.56
CA TYR A 155 -15.14 -19.53 -16.84
C TYR A 155 -16.16 -18.40 -16.63
N ASP A 156 -17.47 -18.70 -16.64
CA ASP A 156 -18.52 -17.70 -16.41
C ASP A 156 -18.49 -17.16 -14.97
N ALA A 157 -17.90 -17.90 -14.04
CA ALA A 157 -17.73 -17.48 -12.66
C ALA A 157 -16.71 -16.34 -12.47
N LEU A 158 -15.88 -16.06 -13.48
CA LEU A 158 -14.89 -14.96 -13.45
C LEU A 158 -15.47 -13.60 -13.81
N ASN A 159 -16.69 -13.54 -14.32
CA ASN A 159 -17.32 -12.32 -14.84
C ASN A 159 -18.31 -11.68 -13.86
N LYS A 160 -18.21 -11.99 -12.56
CA LYS A 160 -19.09 -11.40 -11.53
C LYS A 160 -18.42 -10.34 -10.72
#